data_8cc5f87d57eb3b2dcc29e61c313e1b21
#
_entry.id   8cc5f87d57eb3b2dcc29e61c313e1b21
#
_cell.length_a   1.000
_cell.length_b   1.000
_cell.length_c   1.000
_cell.angle_alpha   90.00
_cell.angle_beta   90.00
_cell.angle_gamma   90.00
#
_symmetry.space_group_name_H-M   'P 1'
#
loop_
_entity.id
_entity.type
_entity.pdbx_description
1 polymer ?
#
loop_
_entity_poly.entity_id
_entity_poly.type
_entity_poly.pdbx_seq_one_letter_code
_entity_poly.pdbx_strand_id
1 'polypeptide(L)'
;MFSSSLLFSSFVFALSFIGNCGARNVPKCLRPPIERRSETSLDLKDFSISNVTAHTFVLKPSITTWNRTLSFLFTDLNSNTSTICTQSWSETSASKDPTTNTTIPMTNNAPSQYVLCDYTGIEPDYFQWRFVSSYTTFGNFEIALAHTFRDDVNFEPPYDVPTFFATSVKLDLTCVDGDQCILPACESPLLATVDAIND
;
A
#
# COMPACT_ATOMS: atom_id res chain seq x y z
N MET A 1 50.38 11.57 -39.00
CA MET A 1 49.79 11.30 -37.66
C MET A 1 48.35 11.75 -37.71
N PHE A 2 47.45 10.80 -38.01
CA PHE A 2 46.01 11.08 -38.15
C PHE A 2 45.29 10.63 -36.89
N SER A 3 44.59 11.60 -36.25
CA SER A 3 43.74 11.35 -35.10
C SER A 3 42.28 11.22 -35.59
N SER A 4 41.72 10.01 -35.53
CA SER A 4 40.31 9.74 -35.87
C SER A 4 39.45 9.81 -34.62
N SER A 5 38.61 10.84 -34.52
CA SER A 5 37.53 10.92 -33.54
C SER A 5 36.32 10.13 -34.00
N LEU A 6 35.98 9.06 -33.29
CA LEU A 6 34.74 8.28 -33.48
C LEU A 6 33.63 8.92 -32.58
N LEU A 7 32.66 9.56 -33.24
CA LEU A 7 31.41 10.00 -32.65
C LEU A 7 30.45 8.80 -32.53
N PHE A 8 30.21 8.34 -31.31
CA PHE A 8 29.12 7.39 -31.02
C PHE A 8 27.80 8.15 -30.91
N SER A 9 26.96 7.99 -31.92
CA SER A 9 25.58 8.46 -31.90
C SER A 9 24.72 7.41 -31.18
N SER A 10 24.28 7.72 -29.95
CA SER A 10 23.33 6.90 -29.22
C SER A 10 21.91 7.13 -29.74
N PHE A 11 21.41 6.19 -30.53
CA PHE A 11 20.00 6.12 -30.88
C PHE A 11 19.20 5.55 -29.69
N VAL A 12 18.44 6.41 -29.05
CA VAL A 12 17.42 6.01 -28.07
C VAL A 12 16.18 5.58 -28.86
N PHE A 13 15.93 4.28 -28.95
CA PHE A 13 14.68 3.74 -29.47
C PHE A 13 13.63 3.83 -28.35
N ALA A 14 12.75 4.82 -28.44
CA ALA A 14 11.52 4.83 -27.68
C ALA A 14 10.54 3.85 -28.32
N LEU A 15 10.44 2.64 -27.76
CA LEU A 15 9.38 1.69 -28.10
C LEU A 15 8.08 2.14 -27.44
N SER A 16 7.26 2.84 -28.22
CA SER A 16 5.86 3.10 -27.86
C SER A 16 5.07 1.79 -27.99
N PHE A 17 4.86 1.08 -26.90
CA PHE A 17 3.87 0.01 -26.83
C PHE A 17 2.47 0.62 -26.88
N ILE A 18 1.92 0.76 -28.07
CA ILE A 18 0.47 0.96 -28.25
C ILE A 18 -0.15 -0.43 -28.04
N GLY A 19 -0.45 -0.75 -26.78
CA GLY A 19 -1.27 -1.89 -26.41
C GLY A 19 -2.67 -1.68 -26.96
N ASN A 20 -3.04 -2.39 -28.03
CA ASN A 20 -4.42 -2.54 -28.46
C ASN A 20 -5.20 -3.24 -27.33
N CYS A 21 -5.85 -2.47 -26.47
CA CYS A 21 -6.89 -2.98 -25.58
C CYS A 21 -8.06 -3.45 -26.44
N GLY A 22 -8.05 -4.72 -26.81
CA GLY A 22 -9.23 -5.39 -27.35
C GLY A 22 -10.35 -5.27 -26.32
N ALA A 23 -11.49 -4.74 -26.76
CA ALA A 23 -12.69 -4.55 -25.97
C ALA A 23 -13.23 -5.89 -25.46
N ARG A 24 -12.66 -6.43 -24.36
CA ARG A 24 -13.28 -7.42 -23.51
C ARG A 24 -14.00 -6.64 -22.40
N ASN A 25 -15.27 -6.96 -22.22
CA ASN A 25 -16.18 -6.38 -21.22
C ASN A 25 -15.46 -6.11 -19.90
N VAL A 26 -14.97 -4.88 -19.73
CA VAL A 26 -14.43 -4.39 -18.46
C VAL A 26 -15.65 -4.22 -17.56
N PRO A 27 -15.73 -4.91 -16.41
CA PRO A 27 -16.81 -4.65 -15.46
C PRO A 27 -16.73 -3.18 -15.07
N LYS A 28 -17.81 -2.43 -15.33
CA LYS A 28 -17.92 -1.05 -14.85
C LYS A 28 -17.83 -1.08 -13.35
N CYS A 29 -16.77 -0.54 -12.78
CA CYS A 29 -16.65 -0.28 -11.35
C CYS A 29 -17.70 0.78 -10.97
N LEU A 30 -18.95 0.36 -10.81
CA LEU A 30 -20.02 1.19 -10.31
C LEU A 30 -19.87 1.26 -8.79
N ARG A 31 -19.22 2.30 -8.28
CA ARG A 31 -19.32 2.62 -6.85
C ARG A 31 -20.72 3.10 -6.55
N PRO A 32 -21.39 2.52 -5.51
CA PRO A 32 -22.62 3.12 -4.99
C PRO A 32 -22.30 4.51 -4.42
N PRO A 33 -23.18 5.51 -4.58
CA PRO A 33 -22.99 6.81 -3.96
C PRO A 33 -23.01 6.64 -2.44
N ILE A 34 -21.96 7.11 -1.77
CA ILE A 34 -21.88 7.13 -0.30
C ILE A 34 -22.80 8.27 0.16
N GLU A 35 -23.93 7.94 0.77
CA GLU A 35 -24.77 8.92 1.47
C GLU A 35 -24.02 9.41 2.72
N ARG A 36 -23.54 10.66 2.70
CA ARG A 36 -22.97 11.33 3.87
C ARG A 36 -24.07 11.69 4.85
N ARG A 37 -23.93 11.20 6.05
CA ARG A 37 -24.76 11.62 7.19
C ARG A 37 -24.28 13.00 7.65
N SER A 38 -25.19 13.98 7.65
CA SER A 38 -24.96 15.36 8.10
C SER A 38 -25.04 15.42 9.62
N GLU A 39 -23.89 15.51 10.28
CA GLU A 39 -23.73 16.18 11.58
C GLU A 39 -22.59 17.17 11.41
N THR A 40 -22.50 18.23 12.23
CA THR A 40 -21.47 19.28 12.16
C THR A 40 -20.07 18.68 12.07
N SER A 41 -19.78 18.08 10.94
CA SER A 41 -18.61 17.30 10.67
C SER A 41 -17.60 18.22 10.02
N LEU A 42 -16.40 18.23 10.54
CA LEU A 42 -15.21 18.61 9.79
C LEU A 42 -15.36 18.07 8.36
N ASP A 43 -15.21 18.92 7.36
CA ASP A 43 -15.28 18.50 5.95
C ASP A 43 -14.00 17.73 5.57
N LEU A 44 -13.85 16.56 6.21
CA LEU A 44 -12.70 15.70 6.04
C LEU A 44 -12.73 15.03 4.68
N LYS A 45 -11.61 15.11 3.99
CA LYS A 45 -11.37 14.40 2.74
C LYS A 45 -10.89 13.00 3.04
N ASP A 46 -11.28 12.06 2.19
CA ASP A 46 -10.79 10.69 2.25
C ASP A 46 -9.27 10.62 2.01
N PHE A 47 -8.60 9.68 2.62
CA PHE A 47 -7.23 9.33 2.28
C PHE A 47 -7.18 8.70 0.89
N SER A 48 -6.05 8.83 0.22
CA SER A 48 -5.82 8.26 -1.10
C SER A 48 -4.64 7.29 -1.06
N ILE A 49 -4.86 6.09 -1.61
CA ILE A 49 -3.83 5.07 -1.78
C ILE A 49 -3.60 4.84 -3.27
N SER A 50 -2.36 4.86 -3.69
CA SER A 50 -1.99 4.59 -5.09
C SER A 50 -0.66 3.84 -5.18
N ASN A 51 -0.30 3.40 -6.39
CA ASN A 51 0.95 2.68 -6.66
C ASN A 51 1.14 1.44 -5.76
N VAL A 52 0.04 0.74 -5.46
CA VAL A 52 0.09 -0.43 -4.58
C VAL A 52 0.76 -1.58 -5.30
N THR A 53 1.80 -2.11 -4.67
CA THR A 53 2.53 -3.30 -5.14
C THR A 53 2.77 -4.24 -3.97
N ALA A 54 2.60 -5.54 -4.20
CA ALA A 54 2.95 -6.57 -3.25
C ALA A 54 3.83 -7.61 -3.93
N HIS A 55 4.90 -8.03 -3.24
CA HIS A 55 5.86 -8.99 -3.74
C HIS A 55 6.04 -10.16 -2.78
N THR A 56 6.31 -11.34 -3.34
CA THR A 56 6.64 -12.55 -2.58
C THR A 56 7.94 -13.14 -3.07
N PHE A 57 8.83 -13.49 -2.15
CA PHE A 57 10.07 -14.21 -2.44
C PHE A 57 10.15 -15.46 -1.57
N VAL A 58 10.44 -16.61 -2.18
CA VAL A 58 10.66 -17.85 -1.48
C VAL A 58 12.07 -17.85 -0.88
N LEU A 59 12.18 -17.82 0.44
CA LEU A 59 13.47 -17.83 1.13
C LEU A 59 14.04 -19.24 1.31
N LYS A 60 13.18 -20.20 1.65
CA LYS A 60 13.56 -21.59 1.90
C LYS A 60 12.52 -22.54 1.32
N PRO A 61 12.73 -23.03 0.10
CA PRO A 61 11.76 -23.91 -0.58
C PRO A 61 11.46 -25.20 0.21
N SER A 62 12.45 -25.75 0.90
CA SER A 62 12.31 -27.00 1.67
C SER A 62 11.39 -26.90 2.88
N ILE A 63 11.23 -25.70 3.45
CA ILE A 63 10.37 -25.43 4.62
C ILE A 63 9.28 -24.40 4.33
N THR A 64 9.16 -24.01 3.07
CA THR A 64 8.17 -23.06 2.56
C THR A 64 8.10 -21.77 3.40
N THR A 65 9.20 -21.04 3.39
CA THR A 65 9.30 -19.73 4.02
C THR A 65 9.35 -18.66 2.94
N TRP A 66 8.45 -17.69 3.05
CA TRP A 66 8.37 -16.54 2.15
C TRP A 66 8.78 -15.26 2.86
N ASN A 67 9.39 -14.36 2.13
CA ASN A 67 9.46 -12.94 2.47
C ASN A 67 8.45 -12.19 1.63
N ARG A 68 7.56 -11.46 2.26
CA ARG A 68 6.52 -10.67 1.61
C ARG A 68 6.79 -9.20 1.82
N THR A 69 6.46 -8.39 0.82
CA THR A 69 6.59 -6.93 0.88
C THR A 69 5.33 -6.31 0.34
N LEU A 70 4.80 -5.31 1.02
CA LEU A 70 3.73 -4.42 0.55
C LEU A 70 4.29 -3.01 0.50
N SER A 71 4.05 -2.31 -0.62
CA SER A 71 4.44 -0.91 -0.82
C SER A 71 3.31 -0.14 -1.48
N PHE A 72 3.07 1.09 -1.04
CA PHE A 72 2.06 1.99 -1.63
C PHE A 72 2.38 3.45 -1.31
N LEU A 73 1.87 4.35 -2.14
CA LEU A 73 1.85 5.78 -1.87
C LEU A 73 0.59 6.10 -1.05
N PHE A 74 0.77 6.68 0.12
CA PHE A 74 -0.30 7.17 0.98
C PHE A 74 -0.34 8.70 0.91
N THR A 75 -1.49 9.27 0.56
CA THR A 75 -1.73 10.71 0.45
C THR A 75 -2.89 11.11 1.33
N ASP A 76 -2.71 12.14 2.14
CA ASP A 76 -3.77 12.82 2.87
C ASP A 76 -4.04 14.20 2.25
N LEU A 77 -5.25 14.37 1.73
CA LEU A 77 -5.69 15.62 1.13
C LEU A 77 -6.09 16.69 2.15
N ASN A 78 -6.20 16.33 3.44
CA ASN A 78 -6.49 17.28 4.52
C ASN A 78 -5.22 18.09 4.87
N SER A 79 -4.08 17.42 4.99
CA SER A 79 -2.77 18.05 5.20
C SER A 79 -2.07 18.43 3.90
N ASN A 80 -2.50 17.88 2.76
CA ASN A 80 -1.84 17.97 1.46
C ASN A 80 -0.41 17.41 1.47
N THR A 81 -0.19 16.35 2.25
CA THR A 81 1.08 15.63 2.34
C THR A 81 0.94 14.19 1.85
N SER A 82 2.06 13.58 1.51
CA SER A 82 2.09 12.19 1.06
C SER A 82 3.44 11.54 1.36
N THR A 83 3.43 10.22 1.54
CA THR A 83 4.66 9.45 1.74
C THR A 83 4.51 8.02 1.18
N ILE A 84 5.64 7.33 1.05
CA ILE A 84 5.68 5.93 0.69
C ILE A 84 5.62 5.09 1.96
N CYS A 85 4.72 4.12 1.98
CA CYS A 85 4.63 3.11 3.01
C CYS A 85 5.17 1.80 2.45
N THR A 86 6.25 1.29 3.02
CA THR A 86 6.83 0.00 2.62
C THR A 86 7.11 -0.83 3.85
N GLN A 87 6.68 -2.08 3.84
CA GLN A 87 6.95 -3.03 4.91
C GLN A 87 7.17 -4.43 4.36
N SER A 88 8.17 -5.11 4.92
CA SER A 88 8.45 -6.52 4.65
C SER A 88 8.24 -7.37 5.89
N TRP A 89 7.75 -8.59 5.71
CA TRP A 89 7.55 -9.57 6.78
C TRP A 89 7.79 -10.98 6.28
N SER A 90 8.09 -11.90 7.20
CA SER A 90 8.24 -13.31 6.89
C SER A 90 6.97 -14.09 7.23
N GLU A 91 6.72 -15.12 6.43
CA GLU A 91 5.64 -16.08 6.62
C GLU A 91 6.19 -17.50 6.41
N THR A 92 5.78 -18.44 7.26
CA THR A 92 6.17 -19.84 7.13
C THR A 92 4.90 -20.70 7.19
N SER A 93 4.71 -21.59 6.20
CA SER A 93 3.63 -22.57 6.29
C SER A 93 3.95 -23.67 7.30
N ALA A 94 2.91 -24.26 7.88
CA ALA A 94 3.07 -25.47 8.67
C ALA A 94 3.65 -26.57 7.78
N SER A 95 4.79 -27.11 8.15
CA SER A 95 5.48 -28.16 7.42
C SER A 95 6.21 -29.10 8.37
N LYS A 96 6.64 -30.26 7.88
CA LYS A 96 7.58 -31.10 8.62
C LYS A 96 8.98 -30.88 8.07
N ASP A 97 9.93 -30.65 8.96
CA ASP A 97 11.34 -30.64 8.61
C ASP A 97 11.73 -32.04 8.10
N PRO A 98 12.17 -32.17 6.84
CA PRO A 98 12.50 -33.48 6.27
C PRO A 98 13.70 -34.14 6.94
N THR A 99 14.54 -33.37 7.63
CA THR A 99 15.78 -33.87 8.28
C THR A 99 15.49 -34.35 9.71
N THR A 100 14.70 -33.58 10.46
CA THR A 100 14.47 -33.84 11.89
C THR A 100 13.10 -34.42 12.18
N ASN A 101 12.21 -34.49 11.18
CA ASN A 101 10.80 -34.88 11.28
C ASN A 101 10.01 -34.08 12.35
N THR A 102 10.53 -32.92 12.76
CA THR A 102 9.87 -32.00 13.67
C THR A 102 8.83 -31.15 12.92
N THR A 103 7.73 -30.84 13.59
CA THR A 103 6.71 -29.94 13.00
C THR A 103 7.19 -28.51 13.14
N ILE A 104 7.32 -27.80 12.00
CA ILE A 104 7.53 -26.36 11.95
C ILE A 104 6.16 -25.70 12.00
N PRO A 105 5.86 -24.87 13.00
CA PRO A 105 4.57 -24.20 13.10
C PRO A 105 4.41 -23.15 11.99
N MET A 106 3.17 -22.89 11.60
CA MET A 106 2.85 -21.74 10.77
C MET A 106 3.14 -20.44 11.54
N THR A 107 3.84 -19.52 10.90
CA THR A 107 4.08 -18.18 11.44
C THR A 107 3.70 -17.14 10.40
N ASN A 108 3.13 -16.03 10.86
CA ASN A 108 2.86 -14.87 10.03
C ASN A 108 3.23 -13.63 10.85
N ASN A 109 4.30 -12.96 10.44
CA ASN A 109 4.83 -11.76 11.09
C ASN A 109 4.34 -10.47 10.41
N ALA A 110 3.21 -10.53 9.71
CA ALA A 110 2.59 -9.33 9.15
C ALA A 110 2.25 -8.31 10.26
N PRO A 111 2.45 -7.01 10.02
CA PRO A 111 2.24 -5.98 11.05
C PRO A 111 0.76 -5.91 11.46
N SER A 112 0.46 -6.35 12.68
CA SER A 112 -0.86 -6.23 13.33
C SER A 112 -0.98 -4.96 14.18
N GLN A 113 0.12 -4.28 14.42
CA GLN A 113 0.20 -2.96 15.05
C GLN A 113 0.56 -1.93 14.00
N TYR A 114 0.20 -0.66 14.25
CA TYR A 114 0.57 0.44 13.36
C TYR A 114 2.10 0.53 13.20
N VAL A 115 2.54 0.55 11.95
CA VAL A 115 3.93 0.77 11.55
C VAL A 115 4.04 2.10 10.82
N LEU A 116 5.15 2.82 11.04
CA LEU A 116 5.42 4.08 10.38
C LEU A 116 5.76 3.85 8.90
N CYS A 117 5.27 4.76 8.07
CA CYS A 117 5.73 4.94 6.70
C CYS A 117 7.04 5.75 6.67
N ASP A 118 7.55 6.05 5.47
CA ASP A 118 8.73 6.87 5.31
C ASP A 118 8.49 8.29 5.89
N TYR A 119 9.52 8.85 6.48
CA TYR A 119 9.45 10.18 7.08
C TYR A 119 9.32 11.28 6.01
N THR A 120 8.35 12.16 6.17
CA THR A 120 8.07 13.25 5.21
C THR A 120 9.05 14.44 5.30
N GLY A 121 9.83 14.51 6.38
CA GLY A 121 10.69 15.66 6.69
C GLY A 121 9.98 16.78 7.44
N ILE A 122 8.72 16.60 7.79
CA ILE A 122 7.87 17.56 8.52
C ILE A 122 7.53 16.97 9.89
N GLU A 123 7.45 17.80 10.93
CA GLU A 123 6.99 17.38 12.26
C GLU A 123 5.88 18.30 12.79
N PRO A 124 4.84 17.72 13.36
CA PRO A 124 4.42 16.32 13.34
C PRO A 124 3.71 15.99 12.01
N ASP A 125 4.17 14.97 11.31
CA ASP A 125 3.54 14.48 10.07
C ASP A 125 3.86 12.99 9.93
N TYR A 126 3.04 12.13 10.60
CA TYR A 126 3.32 10.71 10.77
C TYR A 126 2.25 9.87 10.11
N PHE A 127 2.58 9.27 8.99
CA PHE A 127 1.76 8.27 8.29
C PHE A 127 2.02 6.89 8.87
N GLN A 128 0.95 6.13 9.11
CA GLN A 128 1.00 4.82 9.72
C GLN A 128 -0.02 3.89 9.07
N TRP A 129 0.26 2.60 9.10
CA TRP A 129 -0.69 1.59 8.64
C TRP A 129 -0.48 0.26 9.37
N ARG A 130 -1.50 -0.62 9.33
CA ARG A 130 -1.43 -2.00 9.83
C ARG A 130 -2.38 -2.89 9.06
N PHE A 131 -2.21 -4.20 9.15
CA PHE A 131 -3.27 -5.12 8.73
C PHE A 131 -4.39 -5.13 9.77
N VAL A 132 -5.65 -5.15 9.31
CA VAL A 132 -6.83 -5.25 10.19
C VAL A 132 -7.01 -6.69 10.65
N SER A 133 -6.83 -7.63 9.74
CA SER A 133 -6.89 -9.07 10.01
C SER A 133 -5.74 -9.77 9.30
N SER A 134 -5.44 -11.02 9.72
CA SER A 134 -4.55 -11.85 8.92
C SER A 134 -5.18 -12.08 7.54
N TYR A 135 -4.46 -11.71 6.49
CA TYR A 135 -4.91 -11.98 5.14
C TYR A 135 -4.99 -13.50 4.87
N THR A 136 -6.00 -13.92 4.15
CA THR A 136 -6.22 -15.32 3.82
C THR A 136 -5.47 -15.75 2.56
N THR A 137 -5.27 -14.81 1.65
CA THR A 137 -4.57 -14.99 0.37
C THR A 137 -3.69 -13.80 0.07
N PHE A 138 -2.50 -14.05 -0.47
CA PHE A 138 -1.63 -12.98 -0.94
C PHE A 138 -2.32 -12.22 -2.08
N GLY A 139 -2.37 -10.88 -1.96
CA GLY A 139 -3.08 -10.01 -2.90
C GLY A 139 -4.47 -9.57 -2.46
N ASN A 140 -5.04 -10.15 -1.39
CA ASN A 140 -6.30 -9.70 -0.81
C ASN A 140 -6.08 -9.32 0.64
N PHE A 141 -6.00 -8.01 0.90
CA PHE A 141 -5.68 -7.45 2.21
C PHE A 141 -6.77 -6.52 2.70
N GLU A 142 -6.87 -6.40 4.01
CA GLU A 142 -7.61 -5.35 4.68
C GLU A 142 -6.65 -4.62 5.60
N ILE A 143 -6.47 -3.33 5.36
CA ILE A 143 -5.55 -2.47 6.11
C ILE A 143 -6.29 -1.34 6.79
N ALA A 144 -5.73 -0.87 7.90
CA ALA A 144 -6.11 0.39 8.53
C ALA A 144 -5.01 1.41 8.31
N LEU A 145 -5.39 2.66 8.12
CA LEU A 145 -4.50 3.79 7.91
C LEU A 145 -4.67 4.78 9.06
N ALA A 146 -3.60 5.44 9.44
CA ALA A 146 -3.62 6.55 10.37
C ALA A 146 -2.66 7.64 9.91
N HIS A 147 -3.06 8.89 10.09
CA HIS A 147 -2.20 10.04 9.84
C HIS A 147 -2.32 11.05 10.96
N THR A 148 -1.19 11.40 11.56
CA THR A 148 -1.06 12.41 12.62
C THR A 148 -0.34 13.62 12.04
N PHE A 149 -0.95 14.78 12.07
CA PHE A 149 -0.34 16.02 11.61
C PHE A 149 -0.87 17.22 12.40
N ARG A 150 -0.21 18.38 12.29
CA ARG A 150 -0.67 19.61 12.90
C ARG A 150 -1.80 20.23 12.07
N ASP A 151 -2.94 20.47 12.72
CA ASP A 151 -4.11 21.13 12.13
C ASP A 151 -4.62 22.23 13.08
N ASP A 152 -3.90 23.34 13.10
CA ASP A 152 -4.23 24.54 13.89
C ASP A 152 -5.40 25.36 13.31
N VAL A 153 -5.94 24.95 12.18
CA VAL A 153 -7.13 25.56 11.57
C VAL A 153 -8.41 25.01 12.17
N ASN A 154 -8.46 23.70 12.45
CA ASN A 154 -9.65 23.02 12.93
C ASN A 154 -9.58 22.68 14.42
N PHE A 155 -8.37 22.65 15.01
CA PHE A 155 -8.14 22.29 16.40
C PHE A 155 -7.29 23.34 17.12
N GLU A 156 -7.68 23.69 18.34
CA GLU A 156 -6.93 24.62 19.19
C GLU A 156 -5.89 23.87 20.05
N PRO A 157 -4.73 24.47 20.34
CA PRO A 157 -3.77 23.87 21.27
C PRO A 157 -4.41 23.61 22.66
N PRO A 158 -4.09 22.48 23.31
CA PRO A 158 -3.05 21.49 22.97
C PRO A 158 -3.51 20.37 22.03
N TYR A 159 -4.70 20.45 21.45
CA TYR A 159 -5.32 19.41 20.63
C TYR A 159 -5.06 19.61 19.13
N ASP A 160 -4.14 20.51 18.76
CA ASP A 160 -3.78 20.87 17.38
C ASP A 160 -2.96 19.82 16.62
N VAL A 161 -2.80 18.64 17.22
CA VAL A 161 -2.09 17.48 16.59
C VAL A 161 -2.97 16.22 16.65
N PRO A 162 -4.11 16.24 15.95
CA PRO A 162 -4.99 15.08 15.91
C PRO A 162 -4.41 13.95 15.09
N THR A 163 -4.94 12.75 15.32
CA THR A 163 -4.72 11.58 14.45
C THR A 163 -6.03 11.20 13.78
N PHE A 164 -6.02 11.15 12.46
CA PHE A 164 -7.14 10.72 11.63
C PHE A 164 -6.97 9.26 11.24
N PHE A 165 -8.06 8.52 11.19
CA PHE A 165 -8.05 7.09 10.90
C PHE A 165 -9.01 6.74 9.76
N ALA A 166 -8.58 5.78 8.92
CA ALA A 166 -9.44 4.97 8.08
C ALA A 166 -9.30 3.52 8.58
N THR A 167 -10.32 3.03 9.30
CA THR A 167 -10.20 1.81 10.11
C THR A 167 -10.22 0.53 9.30
N SER A 168 -10.75 0.56 8.06
CA SER A 168 -10.82 -0.58 7.18
C SER A 168 -10.79 -0.18 5.71
N VAL A 169 -9.73 -0.58 5.01
CA VAL A 169 -9.54 -0.38 3.58
C VAL A 169 -9.20 -1.71 2.93
N LYS A 170 -10.07 -2.16 2.04
CA LYS A 170 -9.85 -3.41 1.31
C LYS A 170 -8.98 -3.17 0.08
N LEU A 171 -7.90 -3.91 -0.03
CA LEU A 171 -7.01 -3.98 -1.19
C LEU A 171 -7.22 -5.32 -1.89
N ASP A 172 -7.67 -5.27 -3.12
CA ASP A 172 -7.89 -6.45 -3.97
C ASP A 172 -6.95 -6.35 -5.18
N LEU A 173 -5.79 -7.00 -5.06
CA LEU A 173 -4.70 -6.86 -6.02
C LEU A 173 -4.79 -7.94 -7.09
N THR A 174 -4.45 -7.60 -8.32
CA THR A 174 -4.25 -8.56 -9.40
C THR A 174 -2.82 -9.08 -9.36
N CYS A 175 -2.65 -10.38 -9.22
CA CYS A 175 -1.33 -11.03 -9.15
C CYS A 175 -0.94 -11.63 -10.51
N VAL A 176 0.33 -11.43 -10.88
CA VAL A 176 0.99 -12.05 -12.03
C VAL A 176 1.96 -13.10 -11.49
N ASP A 177 1.88 -14.31 -12.00
CA ASP A 177 2.75 -15.45 -11.66
C ASP A 177 2.80 -15.79 -10.14
N GLY A 178 1.86 -15.25 -9.34
CA GLY A 178 1.78 -15.49 -7.90
C GLY A 178 2.79 -14.73 -7.03
N ASP A 179 3.79 -14.09 -7.63
CA ASP A 179 4.92 -13.46 -6.91
C ASP A 179 4.82 -11.93 -6.86
N GLN A 180 4.11 -11.33 -7.78
CA GLN A 180 3.89 -9.88 -7.84
C GLN A 180 2.42 -9.56 -8.01
N CYS A 181 1.90 -8.70 -7.16
CA CYS A 181 0.52 -8.22 -7.21
C CYS A 181 0.50 -6.70 -7.28
N ILE A 182 -0.43 -6.16 -8.05
CA ILE A 182 -0.62 -4.72 -8.22
C ILE A 182 -2.10 -4.35 -8.09
N LEU A 183 -2.38 -3.12 -7.65
CA LEU A 183 -3.74 -2.59 -7.67
C LEU A 183 -4.17 -2.35 -9.14
N PRO A 184 -5.34 -2.87 -9.56
CA PRO A 184 -5.85 -2.62 -10.91
C PRO A 184 -5.98 -1.11 -11.21
N ALA A 185 -5.64 -0.68 -12.42
CA ALA A 185 -5.66 0.73 -12.78
C ALA A 185 -7.05 1.39 -12.66
N CYS A 186 -8.14 0.61 -12.77
CA CYS A 186 -9.51 1.10 -12.57
C CYS A 186 -9.84 1.39 -11.10
N GLU A 187 -9.04 0.87 -10.16
CA GLU A 187 -9.20 1.08 -8.72
C GLU A 187 -8.19 2.08 -8.13
N SER A 188 -7.26 2.57 -8.95
CA SER A 188 -6.24 3.52 -8.51
C SER A 188 -6.61 4.96 -8.95
N PRO A 189 -6.59 5.97 -8.04
CA PRO A 189 -6.32 5.82 -6.61
C PRO A 189 -7.53 5.23 -5.86
N LEU A 190 -7.26 4.38 -4.88
CA LEU A 190 -8.26 3.90 -3.94
C LEU A 190 -8.48 4.95 -2.86
N LEU A 191 -9.74 5.31 -2.62
CA LEU A 191 -10.11 6.22 -1.55
C LEU A 191 -10.45 5.45 -0.28
N ALA A 192 -9.89 5.89 0.83
CA ALA A 192 -10.08 5.34 2.16
C ALA A 192 -10.80 6.38 3.02
N THR A 193 -12.06 6.11 3.36
CA THR A 193 -12.86 7.05 4.13
C THR A 193 -12.29 7.23 5.52
N VAL A 194 -12.05 8.49 5.90
CA VAL A 194 -11.69 8.85 7.28
C VAL A 194 -12.94 8.70 8.15
N ASP A 195 -12.90 7.78 9.10
CA ASP A 195 -14.04 7.34 9.90
C ASP A 195 -13.85 7.55 11.42
N ALA A 196 -12.63 7.92 11.86
CA ALA A 196 -12.35 8.22 13.26
C ALA A 196 -11.26 9.29 13.40
N ILE A 197 -11.32 10.05 14.50
CA ILE A 197 -10.33 11.05 14.91
C ILE A 197 -10.02 10.81 16.37
N ASN A 198 -8.75 10.97 16.74
CA ASN A 198 -8.29 11.00 18.13
C ASN A 198 -7.42 12.25 18.33
N ASP A 199 -7.82 13.11 19.22
CA ASP A 199 -7.20 14.36 19.63
C ASP A 199 -6.57 14.27 21.04
#